data_3dcef9316c282218a629efea75d51843
#
_entry.id   3dcef9316c282218a629efea75d51843
#
_cell.length_a   1.000
_cell.length_b   1.000
_cell.length_c   1.000
_cell.angle_alpha   90.00
_cell.angle_beta   90.00
_cell.angle_gamma   90.00
#
_symmetry.space_group_name_H-M   'P 1'
#
loop_
_entity.id
_entity.type
_entity.pdbx_description
1 polymer ?
#
loop_
_entity_poly.entity_id
_entity_poly.type
_entity_poly.pdbx_seq_one_letter_code
_entity_poly.pdbx_strand_id
1 'polypeptide(L)'
;MDEYIFEEVRVRRRNSLDFILDGEEIDLWSDEYIEFHSKKIIDYVREKLLKYEGGGKDPFHEIIGKEREKEMVKNALMSGSSILFKGMKGYGKTTFSKSITKLLPEKLLAVKGCKIHDDPVQPVCFSCKRKILEEDSVELTWMPGKWIRISGDPMMTTRQLIGGISIQKVREGYDLDHPEVFTPGRILKAHRGIAYFDELGAVPSAMQTLLHELLEEKQITTPEGDIIPVRIDTIFIASTNPANYKGTSDIKEPLLDRLEEIPVGPPESLKEEITIGLKNMGLKEGAILPVWHLKILARAVRYARKREECAIASRIEVEPSCRATIKLFDHLRASATRRKHKAAMLVDYGENYEIIKLGMRSRIEPDYGEDISKDEIIEKLAEEAINRTCSEIYSSIPDENFGKIVSEIRELDDDGIDVEEDYDLKKFPEIWKSLVLMAKSPEEVKSAFEIMLESISRCTNLIKKASPGIYIYTNYE
;
A
#
# COMPACT_ATOMS: atom_id res chain seq x y z
N MET A 1 -36.47 -22.43 22.38
CA MET A 1 -37.29 -21.26 22.02
C MET A 1 -36.36 -20.29 21.36
N ASP A 2 -36.61 -20.07 20.08
CA ASP A 2 -35.78 -19.18 19.27
C ASP A 2 -36.23 -17.74 19.52
N GLU A 3 -35.33 -16.88 20.02
CA GLU A 3 -35.63 -15.50 20.34
C GLU A 3 -34.78 -14.55 19.49
N TYR A 4 -35.41 -13.54 18.88
CA TYR A 4 -34.71 -12.44 18.22
C TYR A 4 -34.45 -11.32 19.22
N ILE A 5 -33.29 -10.67 19.11
CA ILE A 5 -32.94 -9.51 19.93
C ILE A 5 -33.01 -8.25 19.05
N PHE A 6 -34.02 -7.42 19.31
CA PHE A 6 -34.18 -6.10 18.70
C PHE A 6 -34.06 -5.04 19.79
N GLU A 7 -33.12 -4.13 19.71
CA GLU A 7 -33.01 -2.95 20.62
C GLU A 7 -33.16 -3.31 22.09
N GLU A 8 -32.52 -4.39 22.55
CA GLU A 8 -32.62 -4.96 23.90
C GLU A 8 -33.96 -5.70 24.20
N VAL A 9 -34.91 -5.67 23.27
CA VAL A 9 -36.17 -6.41 23.40
C VAL A 9 -36.00 -7.78 22.76
N ARG A 10 -36.19 -8.84 23.53
CA ARG A 10 -36.25 -10.22 23.01
C ARG A 10 -37.58 -10.45 22.33
N VAL A 11 -37.55 -10.69 21.03
CA VAL A 11 -38.73 -11.04 20.24
C VAL A 11 -38.73 -12.55 20.02
N ARG A 12 -39.82 -13.19 20.45
CA ARG A 12 -40.00 -14.64 20.15
C ARG A 12 -40.17 -14.82 18.66
N ARG A 13 -39.49 -15.87 18.11
CA ARG A 13 -39.71 -16.29 16.72
C ARG A 13 -41.19 -16.46 16.45
N ARG A 14 -41.70 -15.87 15.36
CA ARG A 14 -43.02 -16.25 14.83
C ARG A 14 -42.94 -17.71 14.36
N ASN A 15 -43.86 -18.54 14.82
CA ASN A 15 -43.92 -19.97 14.44
C ASN A 15 -44.19 -20.19 12.93
N SER A 16 -44.39 -19.12 12.14
CA SER A 16 -44.71 -19.15 10.73
C SER A 16 -43.69 -18.39 9.84
N LEU A 17 -42.51 -18.07 10.34
CA LEU A 17 -41.49 -17.40 9.52
C LEU A 17 -40.55 -18.44 8.91
N ASP A 18 -40.51 -18.49 7.60
CA ASP A 18 -39.64 -19.36 6.83
C ASP A 18 -38.44 -18.57 6.28
N PHE A 19 -37.24 -19.14 6.39
CA PHE A 19 -36.06 -18.60 5.76
C PHE A 19 -35.74 -19.38 4.50
N ILE A 20 -35.65 -18.66 3.37
CA ILE A 20 -35.42 -19.24 2.04
C ILE A 20 -34.03 -18.90 1.55
N LEU A 21 -33.19 -19.89 1.28
CA LEU A 21 -31.87 -19.73 0.69
C LEU A 21 -31.81 -20.50 -0.63
N ASP A 22 -31.49 -19.83 -1.72
CA ASP A 22 -31.40 -20.41 -3.07
C ASP A 22 -32.66 -21.15 -3.53
N GLY A 23 -33.84 -20.75 -2.97
CA GLY A 23 -35.15 -21.33 -3.28
C GLY A 23 -35.57 -22.51 -2.39
N GLU A 24 -34.73 -22.88 -1.43
CA GLU A 24 -35.02 -23.95 -0.46
C GLU A 24 -35.25 -23.33 0.93
N GLU A 25 -36.21 -23.90 1.68
CA GLU A 25 -36.43 -23.53 3.08
C GLU A 25 -35.31 -24.10 3.94
N ILE A 26 -34.74 -23.27 4.82
CA ILE A 26 -33.64 -23.62 5.71
C ILE A 26 -33.97 -23.36 7.18
N ASP A 27 -33.45 -24.21 8.07
CA ASP A 27 -33.46 -23.96 9.50
C ASP A 27 -32.17 -23.23 9.92
N LEU A 28 -32.26 -21.92 10.20
CA LEU A 28 -31.14 -21.10 10.62
C LEU A 28 -30.49 -21.54 11.94
N TRP A 29 -31.18 -22.30 12.76
CA TRP A 29 -30.69 -22.79 14.06
C TRP A 29 -30.10 -24.21 13.99
N SER A 30 -30.07 -24.80 12.79
CA SER A 30 -29.33 -26.05 12.59
C SER A 30 -27.82 -25.81 12.69
N ASP A 31 -27.06 -26.86 13.01
CA ASP A 31 -25.59 -26.81 13.13
C ASP A 31 -24.93 -26.34 11.82
N GLU A 32 -25.59 -26.49 10.68
CA GLU A 32 -25.11 -26.07 9.37
C GLU A 32 -25.05 -24.54 9.22
N TYR A 33 -26.03 -23.82 9.77
CA TYR A 33 -26.19 -22.37 9.50
C TYR A 33 -25.90 -21.51 10.72
N ILE A 34 -25.90 -22.04 11.93
CA ILE A 34 -25.79 -21.25 13.16
C ILE A 34 -24.51 -20.45 13.23
N GLU A 35 -23.39 -20.95 12.73
CA GLU A 35 -22.12 -20.22 12.77
C GLU A 35 -22.11 -18.97 11.87
N PHE A 36 -22.94 -18.93 10.80
CA PHE A 36 -22.97 -17.81 9.84
C PHE A 36 -23.75 -16.59 10.32
N HIS A 37 -24.50 -16.73 11.40
CA HIS A 37 -25.29 -15.62 11.97
C HIS A 37 -25.09 -15.42 13.48
N SER A 38 -24.41 -16.32 14.18
CA SER A 38 -24.23 -16.24 15.63
C SER A 38 -22.95 -15.54 16.06
N LYS A 39 -21.95 -15.42 15.16
CA LYS A 39 -20.63 -14.86 15.44
C LYS A 39 -20.52 -13.41 14.95
N LYS A 40 -19.83 -12.59 15.75
CA LYS A 40 -19.40 -11.26 15.30
C LYS A 40 -18.27 -11.36 14.28
N ILE A 41 -18.15 -10.32 13.44
CA ILE A 41 -17.10 -10.29 12.41
C ILE A 41 -15.68 -10.42 12.99
N ILE A 42 -15.46 -9.89 14.19
CA ILE A 42 -14.15 -9.97 14.87
C ILE A 42 -13.83 -11.42 15.30
N ASP A 43 -14.82 -12.23 15.63
CA ASP A 43 -14.60 -13.59 16.06
C ASP A 43 -14.17 -14.49 14.89
N TYR A 44 -14.72 -14.27 13.70
CA TYR A 44 -14.22 -14.90 12.47
C TYR A 44 -12.75 -14.54 12.19
N VAL A 45 -12.39 -13.27 12.39
CA VAL A 45 -11.02 -12.80 12.19
C VAL A 45 -10.06 -13.45 13.20
N ARG A 46 -10.45 -13.53 14.47
CA ARG A 46 -9.69 -14.22 15.53
C ARG A 46 -9.44 -15.68 15.21
N GLU A 47 -10.48 -16.43 14.88
CA GLU A 47 -10.38 -17.85 14.53
C GLU A 47 -9.46 -18.07 13.33
N LYS A 48 -9.62 -17.25 12.28
CA LYS A 48 -8.81 -17.37 11.08
C LYS A 48 -7.35 -16.98 11.33
N LEU A 49 -7.10 -15.98 12.19
CA LEU A 49 -5.75 -15.58 12.60
C LEU A 49 -5.05 -16.73 13.36
N LEU A 50 -5.71 -17.30 14.35
CA LEU A 50 -5.19 -18.46 15.10
C LEU A 50 -4.90 -19.67 14.18
N LYS A 51 -5.74 -19.89 13.17
CA LYS A 51 -5.53 -20.94 12.17
C LYS A 51 -4.29 -20.70 11.31
N TYR A 52 -4.01 -19.44 10.93
CA TYR A 52 -2.78 -19.06 10.22
C TYR A 52 -1.55 -19.32 11.10
N GLU A 53 -1.56 -18.90 12.36
CA GLU A 53 -0.46 -19.08 13.30
C GLU A 53 -0.20 -20.54 13.61
N GLY A 54 -1.25 -21.32 13.88
CA GLY A 54 -1.14 -22.77 14.08
C GLY A 54 -0.60 -23.53 12.88
N GLY A 55 -0.78 -22.98 11.67
CA GLY A 55 -0.21 -23.51 10.43
C GLY A 55 1.17 -22.96 10.08
N GLY A 56 1.78 -22.12 10.92
CA GLY A 56 3.07 -21.49 10.68
C GLY A 56 3.09 -20.53 9.46
N LYS A 57 1.96 -19.95 9.10
CA LYS A 57 1.80 -19.05 7.95
C LYS A 57 1.55 -17.63 8.41
N ASP A 58 2.21 -16.66 7.80
CA ASP A 58 1.93 -15.24 8.02
C ASP A 58 0.74 -14.79 7.14
N PRO A 59 -0.39 -14.34 7.74
CA PRO A 59 -1.52 -13.81 6.98
C PRO A 59 -1.14 -12.54 6.20
N PHE A 60 -0.11 -11.82 6.66
CA PHE A 60 0.38 -10.58 6.09
C PHE A 60 1.64 -10.73 5.23
N HIS A 61 1.92 -11.94 4.71
CA HIS A 61 3.10 -12.22 3.86
C HIS A 61 3.25 -11.30 2.64
N GLU A 62 2.19 -10.64 2.22
CA GLU A 62 2.23 -9.65 1.13
C GLU A 62 2.86 -8.32 1.54
N ILE A 63 2.87 -8.01 2.84
CA ILE A 63 3.52 -6.84 3.41
C ILE A 63 5.01 -7.16 3.53
N ILE A 64 5.81 -6.41 2.80
CA ILE A 64 7.27 -6.60 2.79
C ILE A 64 7.86 -5.93 4.03
N GLY A 65 8.61 -6.71 4.81
CA GLY A 65 9.14 -6.26 6.10
C GLY A 65 8.02 -5.97 7.11
N LYS A 66 8.25 -5.04 8.02
CA LYS A 66 7.23 -4.60 8.99
C LYS A 66 6.82 -5.67 10.00
N GLU A 67 7.75 -6.53 10.39
CA GLU A 67 7.43 -7.65 11.28
C GLU A 67 6.88 -7.18 12.64
N ARG A 68 7.40 -6.05 13.17
CA ARG A 68 6.89 -5.44 14.40
C ARG A 68 5.47 -4.93 14.24
N GLU A 69 5.18 -4.23 13.15
CA GLU A 69 3.85 -3.70 12.86
C GLU A 69 2.85 -4.83 12.60
N LYS A 70 3.27 -5.92 11.95
CA LYS A 70 2.44 -7.12 11.76
C LYS A 70 2.01 -7.72 13.10
N GLU A 71 2.94 -7.87 14.05
CA GLU A 71 2.63 -8.36 15.39
C GLU A 71 1.69 -7.42 16.14
N MET A 72 1.88 -6.10 16.04
CA MET A 72 0.96 -5.12 16.64
C MET A 72 -0.45 -5.25 16.06
N VAL A 73 -0.57 -5.42 14.72
CA VAL A 73 -1.87 -5.62 14.05
C VAL A 73 -2.54 -6.92 14.51
N LYS A 74 -1.80 -8.02 14.61
CA LYS A 74 -2.33 -9.30 15.11
C LYS A 74 -2.89 -9.14 16.54
N ASN A 75 -2.12 -8.50 17.43
CA ASN A 75 -2.54 -8.26 18.81
C ASN A 75 -3.79 -7.36 18.89
N ALA A 76 -3.85 -6.29 18.11
CA ALA A 76 -5.01 -5.41 18.05
C ALA A 76 -6.27 -6.13 17.52
N LEU A 77 -6.13 -6.99 16.52
CA LEU A 77 -7.24 -7.81 16.01
C LEU A 77 -7.68 -8.86 17.04
N MET A 78 -6.74 -9.49 17.74
CA MET A 78 -7.05 -10.46 18.79
C MET A 78 -7.76 -9.82 19.99
N SER A 79 -7.39 -8.61 20.39
CA SER A 79 -8.10 -7.85 21.44
C SER A 79 -9.45 -7.31 20.96
N GLY A 80 -9.67 -7.17 19.64
CA GLY A 80 -10.86 -6.54 19.07
C GLY A 80 -10.80 -5.02 19.08
N SER A 81 -9.60 -4.46 19.20
CA SER A 81 -9.37 -3.02 19.22
C SER A 81 -9.51 -2.38 17.84
N SER A 82 -9.89 -1.12 17.82
CA SER A 82 -9.83 -0.29 16.60
C SER A 82 -8.40 0.13 16.31
N ILE A 83 -7.99 0.18 15.03
CA ILE A 83 -6.60 0.41 14.63
C ILE A 83 -6.44 1.76 13.94
N LEU A 84 -5.40 2.52 14.32
CA LEU A 84 -4.95 3.73 13.62
C LEU A 84 -3.54 3.54 13.07
N PHE A 85 -3.42 3.39 11.74
CA PHE A 85 -2.12 3.43 11.09
C PHE A 85 -1.62 4.87 10.95
N LYS A 86 -0.50 5.20 11.59
CA LYS A 86 0.12 6.51 11.53
C LYS A 86 1.44 6.46 10.74
N GLY A 87 1.59 7.30 9.74
CA GLY A 87 2.81 7.34 8.93
C GLY A 87 2.64 8.18 7.67
N MET A 88 3.74 8.49 7.02
CA MET A 88 3.74 9.30 5.80
C MET A 88 2.97 8.64 4.67
N LYS A 89 2.52 9.46 3.72
CA LYS A 89 1.82 9.00 2.51
C LYS A 89 2.71 8.06 1.69
N GLY A 90 2.14 6.90 1.28
CA GLY A 90 2.84 5.94 0.41
C GLY A 90 3.70 4.89 1.15
N TYR A 91 3.62 4.79 2.48
CA TYR A 91 4.31 3.76 3.27
C TYR A 91 3.50 2.47 3.48
N GLY A 92 2.37 2.32 2.78
CA GLY A 92 1.64 1.05 2.75
C GLY A 92 0.48 0.94 3.74
N LYS A 93 0.05 2.01 4.42
CA LYS A 93 -1.09 1.99 5.36
C LYS A 93 -2.36 1.35 4.76
N THR A 94 -2.75 1.78 3.56
CA THR A 94 -3.91 1.22 2.84
C THR A 94 -3.68 -0.24 2.43
N THR A 95 -2.45 -0.61 2.08
CA THR A 95 -2.08 -1.99 1.74
C THR A 95 -2.21 -2.89 2.97
N PHE A 96 -1.79 -2.39 4.14
CA PHE A 96 -1.96 -3.09 5.42
C PHE A 96 -3.44 -3.33 5.73
N SER A 97 -4.27 -2.27 5.67
CA SER A 97 -5.72 -2.40 5.88
C SER A 97 -6.36 -3.40 4.92
N LYS A 98 -5.96 -3.40 3.65
CA LYS A 98 -6.45 -4.38 2.66
C LYS A 98 -6.00 -5.79 2.96
N SER A 99 -4.79 -6.01 3.47
CA SER A 99 -4.30 -7.37 3.79
C SER A 99 -5.14 -8.05 4.86
N ILE A 100 -5.77 -7.29 5.76
CA ILE A 100 -6.67 -7.80 6.81
C ILE A 100 -7.93 -8.43 6.19
N THR A 101 -8.33 -8.04 4.98
CA THR A 101 -9.51 -8.65 4.31
C THR A 101 -9.39 -10.16 4.12
N LYS A 102 -8.18 -10.70 4.08
CA LYS A 102 -7.94 -12.15 3.99
C LYS A 102 -8.44 -12.92 5.22
N LEU A 103 -8.57 -12.22 6.33
CA LEU A 103 -9.09 -12.76 7.58
C LEU A 103 -10.62 -12.70 7.66
N LEU A 104 -11.30 -11.97 6.76
CA LEU A 104 -12.75 -11.92 6.72
C LEU A 104 -13.33 -13.24 6.22
N PRO A 105 -14.57 -13.59 6.64
CA PRO A 105 -15.26 -14.75 6.13
C PRO A 105 -15.61 -14.59 4.64
N GLU A 106 -15.52 -15.66 3.89
CA GLU A 106 -15.87 -15.70 2.46
C GLU A 106 -17.39 -15.78 2.25
N LYS A 107 -18.11 -16.31 3.24
CA LYS A 107 -19.55 -16.50 3.22
C LYS A 107 -20.16 -16.05 4.55
N LEU A 108 -21.22 -15.27 4.46
CA LEU A 108 -22.08 -14.86 5.55
C LEU A 108 -23.52 -14.91 5.03
N LEU A 109 -24.45 -15.39 5.84
CA LEU A 109 -25.89 -15.30 5.52
C LEU A 109 -26.35 -13.85 5.70
N ALA A 110 -27.06 -13.32 4.72
CA ALA A 110 -27.61 -11.97 4.75
C ALA A 110 -29.03 -11.95 4.19
N VAL A 111 -29.85 -10.99 4.64
CA VAL A 111 -31.17 -10.75 4.07
C VAL A 111 -31.01 -10.26 2.64
N LYS A 112 -31.60 -10.97 1.68
CA LYS A 112 -31.51 -10.67 0.25
C LYS A 112 -32.05 -9.27 -0.07
N GLY A 113 -31.28 -8.53 -0.87
CA GLY A 113 -31.62 -7.15 -1.25
C GLY A 113 -31.35 -6.09 -0.18
N CYS A 114 -30.87 -6.46 1.01
CA CYS A 114 -30.50 -5.51 2.04
C CYS A 114 -29.26 -4.71 1.64
N LYS A 115 -29.32 -3.36 1.74
CA LYS A 115 -28.25 -2.44 1.34
C LYS A 115 -27.00 -2.54 2.23
N ILE A 116 -27.14 -3.05 3.47
CA ILE A 116 -26.04 -3.23 4.41
C ILE A 116 -25.66 -4.71 4.60
N HIS A 117 -26.35 -5.64 3.93
CA HIS A 117 -26.18 -7.09 4.05
C HIS A 117 -26.41 -7.58 5.50
N ASP A 118 -27.58 -7.23 6.00
CA ASP A 118 -27.94 -7.40 7.39
C ASP A 118 -28.06 -8.87 7.80
N ASP A 119 -27.85 -9.09 9.09
CA ASP A 119 -28.00 -10.41 9.70
C ASP A 119 -29.49 -10.79 9.79
N PRO A 120 -29.87 -12.00 9.36
CA PRO A 120 -31.27 -12.41 9.42
C PRO A 120 -31.80 -12.62 10.85
N VAL A 121 -30.90 -12.86 11.82
CA VAL A 121 -31.28 -13.13 13.21
C VAL A 121 -31.14 -11.91 14.11
N GLN A 122 -30.15 -11.05 13.83
CA GLN A 122 -29.89 -9.83 14.58
C GLN A 122 -29.87 -8.60 13.67
N PRO A 123 -30.99 -8.29 12.99
CA PRO A 123 -31.03 -7.21 12.03
C PRO A 123 -30.88 -5.84 12.68
N VAL A 124 -30.04 -5.00 12.07
CA VAL A 124 -29.82 -3.60 12.43
C VAL A 124 -30.70 -2.69 11.58
N CYS A 125 -30.93 -3.07 10.32
CA CYS A 125 -31.69 -2.33 9.34
C CYS A 125 -33.21 -2.38 9.61
N PHE A 126 -33.88 -1.22 9.62
CA PHE A 126 -35.32 -1.14 9.81
C PHE A 126 -36.11 -1.97 8.80
N SER A 127 -35.72 -1.93 7.51
CA SER A 127 -36.38 -2.72 6.47
C SER A 127 -36.29 -4.23 6.75
N CYS A 128 -35.12 -4.70 7.23
CA CYS A 128 -34.94 -6.10 7.57
C CYS A 128 -35.72 -6.49 8.83
N LYS A 129 -35.71 -5.64 9.88
CA LYS A 129 -36.55 -5.84 11.07
C LYS A 129 -38.03 -5.99 10.69
N ARG A 130 -38.53 -5.09 9.84
CA ARG A 130 -39.92 -5.14 9.40
C ARG A 130 -40.22 -6.40 8.61
N LYS A 131 -39.41 -6.78 7.64
CA LYS A 131 -39.55 -8.04 6.90
C LYS A 131 -39.69 -9.25 7.81
N ILE A 132 -38.77 -9.38 8.78
CA ILE A 132 -38.78 -10.49 9.72
C ILE A 132 -40.03 -10.50 10.63
N LEU A 133 -40.59 -9.32 10.95
CA LEU A 133 -41.75 -9.21 11.81
C LEU A 133 -43.08 -9.36 11.05
N GLU A 134 -43.15 -8.94 9.80
CA GLU A 134 -44.42 -8.79 9.04
C GLU A 134 -44.58 -9.82 7.92
N GLU A 135 -43.49 -10.28 7.29
CA GLU A 135 -43.55 -11.24 6.16
C GLU A 135 -43.56 -12.69 6.67
N ASP A 136 -44.18 -13.58 5.93
CA ASP A 136 -44.26 -15.02 6.26
C ASP A 136 -42.95 -15.76 5.86
N SER A 137 -42.22 -15.22 4.89
CA SER A 137 -40.92 -15.75 4.46
C SER A 137 -39.91 -14.64 4.19
N VAL A 138 -38.62 -14.93 4.48
CA VAL A 138 -37.51 -14.01 4.22
C VAL A 138 -36.46 -14.70 3.36
N GLU A 139 -36.25 -14.13 2.17
CA GLU A 139 -35.19 -14.62 1.29
C GLU A 139 -33.81 -14.20 1.81
N LEU A 140 -32.91 -15.15 1.83
CA LEU A 140 -31.50 -14.99 2.21
C LEU A 140 -30.58 -15.14 1.01
N THR A 141 -29.35 -14.68 1.18
CA THR A 141 -28.28 -14.81 0.19
C THR A 141 -26.90 -14.92 0.87
N TRP A 142 -25.96 -15.55 0.17
CA TRP A 142 -24.56 -15.58 0.60
C TRP A 142 -23.84 -14.29 0.22
N MET A 143 -23.13 -13.71 1.18
CA MET A 143 -22.33 -12.51 0.98
C MET A 143 -20.97 -12.67 1.64
N PRO A 144 -19.88 -12.17 1.03
CA PRO A 144 -18.57 -12.14 1.68
C PRO A 144 -18.49 -10.99 2.70
N GLY A 145 -17.57 -11.12 3.65
CA GLY A 145 -17.15 -9.99 4.49
C GLY A 145 -16.63 -8.83 3.63
N LYS A 146 -16.95 -7.60 4.02
CA LYS A 146 -16.71 -6.38 3.22
C LYS A 146 -15.52 -5.57 3.72
N TRP A 147 -14.89 -4.85 2.81
CA TRP A 147 -13.97 -3.78 3.11
C TRP A 147 -14.45 -2.48 2.45
N ILE A 148 -14.86 -1.52 3.26
CA ILE A 148 -15.40 -0.25 2.79
C ILE A 148 -14.41 0.86 3.11
N ARG A 149 -13.84 1.46 2.05
CA ARG A 149 -12.99 2.64 2.18
C ARG A 149 -13.84 3.90 2.33
N ILE A 150 -13.53 4.68 3.35
CA ILE A 150 -14.09 6.00 3.64
C ILE A 150 -12.94 6.99 3.56
N SER A 151 -12.90 7.81 2.51
CA SER A 151 -11.86 8.83 2.38
C SER A 151 -12.19 10.00 3.31
N GLY A 152 -11.24 10.41 4.14
CA GLY A 152 -11.33 11.65 4.89
C GLY A 152 -11.37 12.83 3.93
N ASP A 153 -12.36 13.70 4.12
CA ASP A 153 -12.58 14.90 3.30
C ASP A 153 -13.09 16.01 4.23
N PRO A 154 -12.48 17.23 4.20
CA PRO A 154 -12.98 18.37 4.97
C PRO A 154 -14.44 18.74 4.69
N MET A 155 -14.97 18.34 3.55
CA MET A 155 -16.37 18.57 3.15
C MET A 155 -17.28 17.36 3.42
N MET A 156 -16.79 16.37 4.18
CA MET A 156 -17.59 15.18 4.54
C MET A 156 -18.84 15.57 5.32
N THR A 157 -19.97 15.00 4.92
CA THR A 157 -21.26 15.25 5.56
C THR A 157 -21.76 14.03 6.33
N THR A 158 -22.65 14.25 7.31
CA THR A 158 -23.35 13.17 8.04
C THR A 158 -24.04 12.21 7.08
N ARG A 159 -24.64 12.73 6.00
CA ARG A 159 -25.32 11.92 4.98
C ARG A 159 -24.38 10.95 4.27
N GLN A 160 -23.14 11.35 3.98
CA GLN A 160 -22.14 10.48 3.36
C GLN A 160 -21.64 9.41 4.32
N LEU A 161 -21.48 9.78 5.59
CA LEU A 161 -20.94 8.89 6.61
C LEU A 161 -22.00 7.88 7.11
N ILE A 162 -23.11 8.38 7.58
CA ILE A 162 -24.16 7.60 8.25
C ILE A 162 -25.29 7.26 7.28
N GLY A 163 -25.74 8.24 6.51
CA GLY A 163 -26.86 8.10 5.60
C GLY A 163 -27.87 9.22 5.71
N GLY A 164 -28.95 9.09 5.00
CA GLY A 164 -30.00 10.09 5.00
C GLY A 164 -31.18 9.76 4.08
N ILE A 165 -32.14 10.66 4.06
CA ILE A 165 -33.38 10.51 3.30
C ILE A 165 -33.13 10.47 1.79
N SER A 166 -33.71 9.49 1.11
CA SER A 166 -33.71 9.36 -0.35
C SER A 166 -34.79 10.21 -0.97
N ILE A 167 -34.44 11.34 -1.59
CA ILE A 167 -35.35 12.21 -2.29
C ILE A 167 -36.10 11.44 -3.42
N GLN A 168 -35.44 10.47 -4.03
CA GLN A 168 -36.04 9.65 -5.08
C GLN A 168 -37.22 8.83 -4.52
N LYS A 169 -37.05 8.18 -3.36
CA LYS A 169 -38.11 7.40 -2.71
C LYS A 169 -39.30 8.26 -2.26
N VAL A 170 -39.00 9.45 -1.75
CA VAL A 170 -40.06 10.42 -1.41
C VAL A 170 -40.84 10.82 -2.67
N ARG A 171 -40.20 11.03 -3.83
CA ARG A 171 -40.87 11.30 -5.11
C ARG A 171 -41.68 10.12 -5.64
N GLU A 172 -41.29 8.89 -5.30
CA GLU A 172 -42.03 7.65 -5.61
C GLU A 172 -43.29 7.49 -4.71
N GLY A 173 -43.54 8.43 -3.79
CA GLY A 173 -44.73 8.47 -2.94
C GLY A 173 -44.59 7.79 -1.58
N TYR A 174 -43.37 7.45 -1.16
CA TYR A 174 -43.14 6.93 0.18
C TYR A 174 -43.12 8.06 1.20
N ASP A 175 -43.77 7.85 2.36
CA ASP A 175 -43.73 8.77 3.49
C ASP A 175 -42.32 8.88 4.04
N LEU A 176 -41.95 10.02 4.65
CA LEU A 176 -40.62 10.28 5.19
C LEU A 176 -40.20 9.25 6.25
N ASP A 177 -41.15 8.73 7.00
CA ASP A 177 -40.93 7.72 8.06
C ASP A 177 -40.83 6.29 7.50
N HIS A 178 -41.04 6.11 6.18
CA HIS A 178 -40.97 4.79 5.59
C HIS A 178 -39.50 4.28 5.55
N PRO A 179 -39.22 3.05 6.03
CA PRO A 179 -37.86 2.50 6.11
C PRO A 179 -37.08 2.48 4.78
N GLU A 180 -37.77 2.33 3.66
CA GLU A 180 -37.19 2.36 2.30
C GLU A 180 -36.63 3.75 1.91
N VAL A 181 -37.10 4.82 2.57
CA VAL A 181 -36.64 6.19 2.32
C VAL A 181 -35.22 6.40 2.85
N PHE A 182 -34.77 5.65 3.88
CA PHE A 182 -33.44 5.77 4.39
C PHE A 182 -32.41 5.09 3.47
N THR A 183 -31.37 5.85 3.10
CA THR A 183 -30.22 5.32 2.36
C THR A 183 -29.00 5.28 3.29
N PRO A 184 -28.44 4.08 3.59
CA PRO A 184 -27.32 3.95 4.50
C PRO A 184 -26.05 4.58 3.92
N GLY A 185 -25.32 5.28 4.77
CA GLY A 185 -24.02 5.85 4.47
C GLY A 185 -22.90 4.79 4.48
N ARG A 186 -21.66 5.27 4.32
CA ARG A 186 -20.52 4.37 4.13
C ARG A 186 -20.22 3.51 5.35
N ILE A 187 -20.36 4.04 6.56
CA ILE A 187 -20.06 3.28 7.78
C ILE A 187 -21.09 2.17 8.03
N LEU A 188 -22.38 2.45 7.78
CA LEU A 188 -23.41 1.42 7.88
C LEU A 188 -23.23 0.32 6.81
N LYS A 189 -22.74 0.69 5.63
CA LYS A 189 -22.40 -0.29 4.58
C LYS A 189 -21.22 -1.19 4.94
N ALA A 190 -20.41 -0.80 5.92
CA ALA A 190 -19.32 -1.64 6.44
C ALA A 190 -19.78 -2.66 7.49
N HIS A 191 -21.09 -2.70 7.80
CA HIS A 191 -21.67 -3.72 8.68
C HIS A 191 -21.25 -5.12 8.24
N ARG A 192 -20.85 -5.96 9.19
CA ARG A 192 -20.28 -7.30 9.01
C ARG A 192 -19.03 -7.32 8.11
N GLY A 193 -18.12 -6.35 8.36
CA GLY A 193 -16.89 -6.18 7.62
C GLY A 193 -15.93 -5.17 8.25
N ILE A 194 -15.12 -4.52 7.42
CA ILE A 194 -14.14 -3.53 7.82
C ILE A 194 -14.55 -2.14 7.31
N ALA A 195 -14.60 -1.16 8.22
CA ALA A 195 -14.66 0.26 7.89
C ALA A 195 -13.23 0.83 7.91
N TYR A 196 -12.69 1.18 6.76
CA TYR A 196 -11.36 1.78 6.64
C TYR A 196 -11.42 3.26 6.33
N PHE A 197 -11.06 4.09 7.31
CA PHE A 197 -10.93 5.53 7.15
C PHE A 197 -9.53 5.89 6.64
N ASP A 198 -9.47 6.35 5.40
CA ASP A 198 -8.22 6.85 4.82
C ASP A 198 -8.12 8.37 5.06
N GLU A 199 -7.04 8.82 5.69
CA GLU A 199 -6.81 10.21 6.11
C GLU A 199 -7.85 10.70 7.17
N LEU A 200 -7.96 9.99 8.29
CA LEU A 200 -8.89 10.34 9.39
C LEU A 200 -8.70 11.79 9.89
N GLY A 201 -7.46 12.29 9.91
CA GLY A 201 -7.16 13.68 10.27
C GLY A 201 -7.77 14.74 9.32
N ALA A 202 -8.24 14.36 8.13
CA ALA A 202 -8.94 15.27 7.22
C ALA A 202 -10.47 15.30 7.46
N VAL A 203 -10.99 14.43 8.35
CA VAL A 203 -12.42 14.35 8.66
C VAL A 203 -12.82 15.54 9.55
N PRO A 204 -13.94 16.24 9.25
CA PRO A 204 -14.40 17.37 10.06
C PRO A 204 -14.61 17.01 11.53
N SER A 205 -14.32 17.95 12.43
CA SER A 205 -14.41 17.76 13.88
C SER A 205 -15.78 17.25 14.35
N ALA A 206 -16.88 17.71 13.75
CA ALA A 206 -18.23 17.22 14.06
C ALA A 206 -18.41 15.74 13.68
N MET A 207 -17.84 15.31 12.54
CA MET A 207 -17.89 13.90 12.12
C MET A 207 -17.00 13.01 12.99
N GLN A 208 -15.88 13.52 13.50
CA GLN A 208 -15.04 12.79 14.47
C GLN A 208 -15.79 12.55 15.78
N THR A 209 -16.62 13.50 16.22
CA THR A 209 -17.48 13.31 17.40
C THR A 209 -18.52 12.20 17.16
N LEU A 210 -19.18 12.21 16.01
CA LEU A 210 -20.12 11.14 15.65
C LEU A 210 -19.44 9.76 15.55
N LEU A 211 -18.21 9.70 15.07
CA LEU A 211 -17.43 8.46 15.07
C LEU A 211 -17.11 7.98 16.48
N HIS A 212 -16.78 8.88 17.40
CA HIS A 212 -16.56 8.55 18.80
C HIS A 212 -17.83 7.97 19.43
N GLU A 213 -18.99 8.65 19.30
CA GLU A 213 -20.30 8.17 19.80
C GLU A 213 -20.62 6.77 19.23
N LEU A 214 -20.39 6.57 17.92
CA LEU A 214 -20.64 5.30 17.28
C LEU A 214 -19.74 4.17 17.80
N LEU A 215 -18.46 4.44 18.03
CA LEU A 215 -17.51 3.43 18.50
C LEU A 215 -17.74 3.06 19.98
N GLU A 216 -18.03 4.04 20.82
CA GLU A 216 -18.17 3.86 22.25
C GLU A 216 -19.61 3.52 22.66
N GLU A 217 -20.55 4.39 22.31
CA GLU A 217 -21.92 4.34 22.80
C GLU A 217 -22.85 3.52 21.90
N LYS A 218 -22.37 3.12 20.70
CA LYS A 218 -23.17 2.41 19.69
C LYS A 218 -24.43 3.14 19.30
N GLN A 219 -24.36 4.47 19.31
CA GLN A 219 -25.46 5.38 18.97
C GLN A 219 -24.98 6.52 18.08
N ILE A 220 -25.90 7.28 17.56
CA ILE A 220 -25.66 8.48 16.77
C ILE A 220 -26.66 9.54 17.22
N THR A 221 -26.14 10.73 17.49
CA THR A 221 -26.98 11.91 17.69
C THR A 221 -27.25 12.57 16.33
N THR A 222 -28.55 12.71 15.98
CA THR A 222 -28.95 13.40 14.73
C THR A 222 -28.75 14.91 14.85
N PRO A 223 -28.74 15.67 13.76
CA PRO A 223 -28.69 17.12 13.80
C PRO A 223 -29.86 17.75 14.59
N GLU A 224 -30.99 17.07 14.65
CA GLU A 224 -32.20 17.46 15.39
C GLU A 224 -32.07 17.18 16.89
N GLY A 225 -31.06 16.44 17.32
CA GLY A 225 -30.79 16.08 18.71
C GLY A 225 -31.36 14.72 19.14
N ASP A 226 -31.98 13.97 18.23
CA ASP A 226 -32.48 12.63 18.53
C ASP A 226 -31.31 11.63 18.61
N ILE A 227 -31.39 10.73 19.60
CA ILE A 227 -30.42 9.65 19.79
C ILE A 227 -30.95 8.38 19.13
N ILE A 228 -30.21 7.89 18.12
CA ILE A 228 -30.55 6.66 17.40
C ILE A 228 -29.54 5.58 17.77
N PRO A 229 -29.94 4.46 18.40
CA PRO A 229 -29.04 3.35 18.64
C PRO A 229 -28.64 2.71 17.32
N VAL A 230 -27.32 2.56 17.09
CA VAL A 230 -26.77 1.97 15.86
C VAL A 230 -25.79 0.87 16.24
N ARG A 231 -26.26 -0.36 16.21
CA ARG A 231 -25.45 -1.55 16.55
C ARG A 231 -24.87 -2.16 15.28
N ILE A 232 -23.81 -1.53 14.75
CA ILE A 232 -23.08 -2.13 13.64
C ILE A 232 -21.99 -3.06 14.13
N ASP A 233 -21.89 -4.24 13.51
CA ASP A 233 -20.80 -5.16 13.70
C ASP A 233 -19.73 -4.86 12.64
N THR A 234 -18.68 -4.13 13.02
CA THR A 234 -17.62 -3.73 12.09
C THR A 234 -16.29 -3.59 12.80
N ILE A 235 -15.22 -3.95 12.10
CA ILE A 235 -13.84 -3.68 12.53
C ILE A 235 -13.47 -2.30 12.01
N PHE A 236 -13.15 -1.39 12.92
CA PHE A 236 -12.76 -0.03 12.58
C PHE A 236 -11.25 0.07 12.41
N ILE A 237 -10.84 0.52 11.23
CA ILE A 237 -9.43 0.76 10.89
C ILE A 237 -9.33 2.14 10.29
N ALA A 238 -8.37 2.94 10.77
CA ALA A 238 -8.12 4.27 10.23
C ALA A 238 -6.65 4.43 9.82
N SER A 239 -6.39 5.43 8.99
CA SER A 239 -5.04 5.90 8.71
C SER A 239 -4.96 7.42 8.84
N THR A 240 -3.80 7.91 9.28
CA THR A 240 -3.49 9.33 9.32
C THR A 240 -2.05 9.58 8.93
N ASN A 241 -1.75 10.81 8.51
CA ASN A 241 -0.39 11.30 8.37
C ASN A 241 0.06 11.93 9.69
N PRO A 242 1.37 12.11 9.95
CA PRO A 242 1.86 12.84 11.12
C PRO A 242 1.28 14.26 11.17
N ALA A 243 1.11 14.82 12.37
CA ALA A 243 0.49 16.14 12.60
C ALA A 243 1.17 17.30 11.84
N ASN A 244 2.47 17.21 11.60
CA ASN A 244 3.24 18.23 10.88
C ASN A 244 3.04 18.21 9.35
N TYR A 245 2.19 17.33 8.82
CA TYR A 245 1.95 17.23 7.39
C TYR A 245 0.85 18.23 6.96
N LYS A 246 1.15 19.08 5.96
CA LYS A 246 0.21 20.10 5.44
C LYS A 246 -1.15 19.47 5.07
N GLY A 247 -2.23 19.99 5.68
CA GLY A 247 -3.61 19.55 5.41
C GLY A 247 -4.15 18.46 6.34
N THR A 248 -3.43 18.10 7.41
CA THR A 248 -3.94 17.24 8.50
C THR A 248 -4.40 18.14 9.65
N SER A 249 -5.65 18.00 10.09
CA SER A 249 -6.11 18.50 11.38
C SER A 249 -5.83 17.44 12.46
N ASP A 250 -5.72 17.90 13.70
CA ASP A 250 -5.57 16.99 14.83
C ASP A 250 -6.83 16.13 15.00
N ILE A 251 -6.62 14.85 15.20
CA ILE A 251 -7.70 13.94 15.58
C ILE A 251 -8.04 14.25 17.04
N LYS A 252 -9.34 14.36 17.35
CA LYS A 252 -9.81 14.63 18.71
C LYS A 252 -9.32 13.58 19.69
N GLU A 253 -8.85 14.02 20.84
CA GLU A 253 -8.33 13.16 21.92
C GLU A 253 -9.30 12.03 22.32
N PRO A 254 -10.63 12.26 22.50
CA PRO A 254 -11.55 11.17 22.83
C PRO A 254 -11.63 10.08 21.76
N LEU A 255 -11.48 10.44 20.49
CA LEU A 255 -11.45 9.46 19.40
C LEU A 255 -10.11 8.71 19.35
N LEU A 256 -8.98 9.43 19.58
CA LEU A 256 -7.65 8.81 19.66
C LEU A 256 -7.54 7.78 20.77
N ASP A 257 -8.13 8.05 21.93
CA ASP A 257 -8.13 7.15 23.09
C ASP A 257 -8.81 5.78 22.82
N ARG A 258 -9.57 5.70 21.73
CA ARG A 258 -10.27 4.47 21.27
C ARG A 258 -9.55 3.73 20.16
N LEU A 259 -8.37 4.22 19.75
CA LEU A 259 -7.62 3.69 18.61
C LEU A 259 -6.22 3.24 19.03
N GLU A 260 -5.86 2.02 18.70
CA GLU A 260 -4.49 1.54 18.86
C GLU A 260 -3.60 2.11 17.74
N GLU A 261 -2.70 3.02 18.10
CA GLU A 261 -1.79 3.65 17.15
C GLU A 261 -0.68 2.68 16.74
N ILE A 262 -0.61 2.36 15.44
CA ILE A 262 0.45 1.55 14.86
C ILE A 262 1.27 2.41 13.91
N PRO A 263 2.54 2.71 14.24
CA PRO A 263 3.39 3.50 13.38
C PRO A 263 3.80 2.71 12.13
N VAL A 264 3.66 3.32 10.95
CA VAL A 264 4.06 2.71 9.67
C VAL A 264 5.13 3.60 9.02
N GLY A 265 6.37 3.18 9.16
CA GLY A 265 7.55 3.88 8.62
C GLY A 265 7.91 3.48 7.17
N PRO A 266 9.00 4.02 6.62
CA PRO A 266 9.58 3.58 5.36
C PRO A 266 10.15 2.15 5.46
N PRO A 267 10.51 1.50 4.33
CA PRO A 267 11.25 0.23 4.34
C PRO A 267 12.59 0.38 5.09
N GLU A 268 12.93 -0.60 5.92
CA GLU A 268 14.14 -0.54 6.76
C GLU A 268 15.40 -0.82 5.96
N SER A 269 15.33 -1.74 4.98
CA SER A 269 16.46 -2.17 4.17
C SER A 269 16.33 -1.81 2.70
N LEU A 270 17.49 -1.71 2.00
CA LEU A 270 17.52 -1.55 0.55
C LEU A 270 16.84 -2.72 -0.17
N LYS A 271 16.96 -3.94 0.36
CA LYS A 271 16.32 -5.13 -0.18
C LYS A 271 14.80 -5.03 -0.14
N GLU A 272 14.24 -4.54 0.96
CA GLU A 272 12.80 -4.30 1.07
C GLU A 272 12.32 -3.25 0.08
N GLU A 273 13.04 -2.12 -0.03
CA GLU A 273 12.72 -1.05 -0.98
C GLU A 273 12.67 -1.58 -2.42
N ILE A 274 13.69 -2.36 -2.83
CA ILE A 274 13.76 -2.99 -4.15
C ILE A 274 12.60 -3.98 -4.34
N THR A 275 12.32 -4.82 -3.34
CA THR A 275 11.25 -5.82 -3.40
C THR A 275 9.88 -5.16 -3.57
N ILE A 276 9.63 -4.07 -2.82
CA ILE A 276 8.40 -3.27 -2.95
C ILE A 276 8.31 -2.66 -4.36
N GLY A 277 9.41 -2.12 -4.87
CA GLY A 277 9.50 -1.57 -6.22
C GLY A 277 9.11 -2.60 -7.29
N LEU A 278 9.76 -3.74 -7.29
CA LEU A 278 9.54 -4.83 -8.27
C LEU A 278 8.13 -5.42 -8.18
N LYS A 279 7.62 -5.63 -6.96
CA LYS A 279 6.27 -6.19 -6.75
C LYS A 279 5.18 -5.27 -7.29
N ASN A 280 5.35 -3.95 -7.16
CA ASN A 280 4.31 -2.96 -7.43
C ASN A 280 4.54 -2.15 -8.72
N MET A 281 5.62 -2.37 -9.47
CA MET A 281 5.82 -1.71 -10.75
C MET A 281 4.68 -2.07 -11.73
N GLY A 282 4.27 -1.09 -12.52
CA GLY A 282 3.15 -1.22 -13.46
C GLY A 282 3.59 -1.88 -14.77
N LEU A 283 4.76 -1.51 -15.29
CA LEU A 283 5.31 -2.05 -16.53
C LEU A 283 5.97 -3.41 -16.25
N LYS A 284 5.28 -4.51 -16.57
CA LYS A 284 5.74 -5.88 -16.29
C LYS A 284 6.65 -6.44 -17.37
N GLU A 285 6.50 -6.00 -18.61
CA GLU A 285 7.24 -6.45 -19.80
C GLU A 285 8.20 -5.36 -20.28
N GLY A 286 9.19 -5.73 -21.09
CA GLY A 286 10.19 -4.83 -21.65
C GLY A 286 11.61 -5.19 -21.21
N ALA A 287 12.52 -4.23 -21.28
CA ALA A 287 13.92 -4.41 -20.94
C ALA A 287 14.11 -4.96 -19.51
N ILE A 288 15.10 -5.82 -19.34
CA ILE A 288 15.51 -6.32 -18.03
C ILE A 288 16.06 -5.15 -17.21
N LEU A 289 15.77 -5.15 -15.89
CA LEU A 289 16.40 -4.23 -14.94
C LEU A 289 17.46 -4.97 -14.13
N PRO A 290 18.76 -4.87 -14.49
CA PRO A 290 19.84 -5.46 -13.74
C PRO A 290 19.90 -4.97 -12.28
N VAL A 291 20.42 -5.80 -11.40
CA VAL A 291 20.42 -5.55 -9.96
C VAL A 291 21.09 -4.24 -9.55
N TRP A 292 22.12 -3.82 -10.26
CA TRP A 292 22.81 -2.55 -9.98
C TRP A 292 21.93 -1.33 -10.26
N HIS A 293 21.12 -1.35 -11.31
CA HIS A 293 20.14 -0.28 -11.58
C HIS A 293 19.03 -0.24 -10.54
N LEU A 294 18.54 -1.40 -10.10
CA LEU A 294 17.59 -1.48 -8.98
C LEU A 294 18.17 -0.87 -7.71
N LYS A 295 19.47 -1.17 -7.42
CA LYS A 295 20.18 -0.60 -6.27
C LYS A 295 20.33 0.93 -6.40
N ILE A 296 20.78 1.43 -7.56
CA ILE A 296 20.95 2.88 -7.80
C ILE A 296 19.63 3.62 -7.56
N LEU A 297 18.58 3.20 -8.23
CA LEU A 297 17.28 3.89 -8.13
C LEU A 297 16.68 3.83 -6.73
N ALA A 298 16.73 2.66 -6.08
CA ALA A 298 16.25 2.52 -4.71
C ALA A 298 17.10 3.32 -3.71
N ARG A 299 18.44 3.39 -3.90
CA ARG A 299 19.34 4.21 -3.08
C ARG A 299 19.04 5.69 -3.22
N ALA A 300 18.85 6.20 -4.43
CA ALA A 300 18.52 7.60 -4.64
C ALA A 300 17.27 8.03 -3.84
N VAL A 301 16.24 7.17 -3.80
CA VAL A 301 15.04 7.42 -3.00
C VAL A 301 15.32 7.30 -1.49
N ARG A 302 16.09 6.31 -1.06
CA ARG A 302 16.43 6.11 0.36
C ARG A 302 17.29 7.24 0.90
N TYR A 303 18.29 7.70 0.14
CA TYR A 303 19.15 8.82 0.53
C TYR A 303 18.36 10.11 0.74
N ALA A 304 17.32 10.35 -0.04
CA ALA A 304 16.44 11.49 0.19
C ALA A 304 15.68 11.46 1.53
N ARG A 305 15.57 10.29 2.18
CA ARG A 305 14.89 10.11 3.48
C ARG A 305 15.86 10.03 4.65
N LYS A 306 17.10 9.59 4.41
CA LYS A 306 18.09 9.30 5.45
C LYS A 306 19.19 10.36 5.46
N ARG A 307 19.00 11.36 6.30
CA ARG A 307 19.95 12.46 6.50
C ARG A 307 21.34 11.99 6.91
N GLU A 308 21.43 10.89 7.65
CA GLU A 308 22.69 10.31 8.13
C GLU A 308 23.49 9.64 7.00
N GLU A 309 22.81 9.11 5.97
CA GLU A 309 23.47 8.41 4.87
C GLU A 309 23.86 9.36 3.72
N CYS A 310 23.21 10.53 3.58
CA CYS A 310 23.46 11.50 2.53
C CYS A 310 23.21 12.93 3.01
N ALA A 311 24.24 13.76 3.00
CA ALA A 311 24.19 15.15 3.51
C ALA A 311 23.12 16.01 2.80
N ILE A 312 22.87 15.80 1.50
CA ILE A 312 21.88 16.58 0.74
C ILE A 312 20.45 16.36 1.25
N ALA A 313 20.17 15.25 1.92
CA ALA A 313 18.86 14.97 2.49
C ALA A 313 18.45 15.96 3.59
N SER A 314 19.42 16.61 4.24
CA SER A 314 19.13 17.68 5.23
C SER A 314 18.41 18.87 4.63
N ARG A 315 18.46 19.03 3.31
CA ARG A 315 17.82 20.13 2.55
C ARG A 315 16.43 19.75 2.00
N ILE A 316 15.88 18.62 2.40
CA ILE A 316 14.59 18.10 1.94
C ILE A 316 13.57 18.22 3.07
N GLU A 317 12.52 19.02 2.88
CA GLU A 317 11.37 19.11 3.80
C GLU A 317 10.42 17.92 3.59
N VAL A 318 10.05 17.65 2.33
CA VAL A 318 9.12 16.56 1.99
C VAL A 318 9.88 15.42 1.33
N GLU A 319 9.91 14.29 2.02
CA GLU A 319 10.63 13.09 1.62
C GLU A 319 9.81 12.25 0.60
N PRO A 320 10.49 11.61 -0.38
CA PRO A 320 9.81 10.75 -1.34
C PRO A 320 9.37 9.43 -0.70
N SER A 321 8.16 8.97 -1.02
CA SER A 321 7.65 7.66 -0.61
C SER A 321 8.15 6.53 -1.53
N CYS A 322 7.84 5.25 -1.17
CA CYS A 322 8.12 4.08 -2.02
C CYS A 322 7.49 4.17 -3.42
N ARG A 323 6.48 5.05 -3.62
CA ARG A 323 5.93 5.33 -4.96
C ARG A 323 6.98 5.91 -5.91
N ALA A 324 7.99 6.61 -5.37
CA ALA A 324 9.11 7.08 -6.20
C ALA A 324 9.90 5.89 -6.77
N THR A 325 10.33 4.95 -5.94
CA THR A 325 11.05 3.74 -6.36
C THR A 325 10.27 2.94 -7.42
N ILE A 326 8.96 2.73 -7.18
CA ILE A 326 8.08 2.03 -8.13
C ILE A 326 8.10 2.74 -9.49
N LYS A 327 7.95 4.07 -9.51
CA LYS A 327 7.93 4.85 -10.75
C LYS A 327 9.29 4.94 -11.42
N LEU A 328 10.36 5.02 -10.66
CA LEU A 328 11.71 4.99 -11.22
C LEU A 328 11.99 3.67 -11.95
N PHE A 329 11.55 2.54 -11.41
CA PHE A 329 11.67 1.24 -12.08
C PHE A 329 10.85 1.21 -13.38
N ASP A 330 9.59 1.70 -13.34
CA ASP A 330 8.76 1.82 -14.54
C ASP A 330 9.42 2.70 -15.60
N HIS A 331 9.93 3.88 -15.22
CA HIS A 331 10.51 4.84 -16.16
C HIS A 331 11.82 4.35 -16.78
N LEU A 332 12.71 3.75 -16.00
CA LEU A 332 13.95 3.19 -16.54
C LEU A 332 13.68 2.04 -17.51
N ARG A 333 12.77 1.12 -17.14
CA ARG A 333 12.37 0.03 -18.05
C ARG A 333 11.78 0.57 -19.35
N ALA A 334 10.91 1.60 -19.26
CA ALA A 334 10.31 2.23 -20.43
C ALA A 334 11.36 2.91 -21.32
N SER A 335 12.33 3.62 -20.71
CA SER A 335 13.43 4.27 -21.46
C SER A 335 14.26 3.25 -22.23
N ALA A 336 14.75 2.21 -21.55
CA ALA A 336 15.53 1.15 -22.15
C ALA A 336 14.76 0.41 -23.25
N THR A 337 13.48 0.09 -23.01
CA THR A 337 12.63 -0.57 -24.03
C THR A 337 12.44 0.30 -25.26
N ARG A 338 12.21 1.62 -25.08
CA ARG A 338 12.06 2.58 -26.19
C ARG A 338 13.33 2.70 -27.03
N ARG A 339 14.50 2.62 -26.37
CA ARG A 339 15.83 2.61 -27.05
C ARG A 339 16.20 1.23 -27.60
N LYS A 340 15.33 0.23 -27.46
CA LYS A 340 15.53 -1.17 -27.93
C LYS A 340 16.64 -1.90 -27.19
N HIS A 341 17.05 -1.45 -26.01
CA HIS A 341 17.97 -2.18 -25.15
C HIS A 341 17.27 -3.41 -24.57
N LYS A 342 17.94 -4.54 -24.55
CA LYS A 342 17.43 -5.78 -23.92
C LYS A 342 17.48 -5.71 -22.39
N ALA A 343 18.51 -5.05 -21.86
CA ALA A 343 18.66 -4.72 -20.45
C ALA A 343 18.94 -3.23 -20.30
N ALA A 344 18.47 -2.63 -19.21
CA ALA A 344 18.70 -1.22 -18.93
C ALA A 344 20.20 -0.92 -18.73
N MET A 345 20.62 0.25 -19.20
CA MET A 345 21.99 0.75 -19.16
C MET A 345 22.01 2.14 -18.46
N LEU A 346 23.17 2.65 -18.08
CA LEU A 346 23.32 4.00 -17.51
C LEU A 346 22.92 5.08 -18.51
N VAL A 347 23.19 4.88 -19.81
CA VAL A 347 22.76 5.80 -20.88
C VAL A 347 21.23 5.98 -20.92
N ASP A 348 20.46 4.99 -20.42
CA ASP A 348 19.00 5.06 -20.38
C ASP A 348 18.45 6.04 -19.34
N TYR A 349 19.28 6.49 -18.40
CA TYR A 349 18.90 7.53 -17.44
C TYR A 349 18.70 8.90 -18.12
N GLY A 350 19.23 9.06 -19.32
CA GLY A 350 19.23 10.32 -20.08
C GLY A 350 20.27 11.32 -19.55
N GLU A 351 20.38 12.44 -20.23
CA GLU A 351 21.26 13.53 -19.79
C GLU A 351 20.83 14.05 -18.42
N ASN A 352 21.81 14.32 -17.55
CA ASN A 352 21.57 14.84 -16.20
C ASN A 352 20.50 14.06 -15.40
N TYR A 353 20.42 12.74 -15.60
CA TYR A 353 19.51 11.84 -14.87
C TYR A 353 18.01 12.16 -15.04
N GLU A 354 17.58 12.53 -16.26
CA GLU A 354 16.19 12.92 -16.55
C GLU A 354 15.15 11.88 -16.09
N ILE A 355 15.47 10.60 -16.15
CA ILE A 355 14.57 9.53 -15.68
C ILE A 355 14.38 9.60 -14.15
N ILE A 356 15.44 9.90 -13.40
CA ILE A 356 15.37 10.03 -11.95
C ILE A 356 14.61 11.32 -11.59
N LYS A 357 14.89 12.44 -12.28
CA LYS A 357 14.15 13.69 -12.11
C LYS A 357 12.65 13.51 -12.37
N LEU A 358 12.29 12.83 -13.46
CA LEU A 358 10.89 12.53 -13.79
C LEU A 358 10.17 11.77 -12.67
N GLY A 359 10.84 10.82 -12.04
CA GLY A 359 10.27 10.02 -10.96
C GLY A 359 10.23 10.73 -9.61
N MET A 360 11.05 11.75 -9.36
CA MET A 360 11.23 12.35 -8.05
C MET A 360 10.74 13.81 -7.92
N ARG A 361 10.75 14.63 -8.97
CA ARG A 361 10.41 16.08 -8.91
C ARG A 361 9.11 16.39 -8.16
N SER A 362 8.05 15.63 -8.38
CA SER A 362 6.74 15.84 -7.74
C SER A 362 6.63 15.21 -6.34
N ARG A 363 7.70 14.60 -5.84
CA ARG A 363 7.70 13.81 -4.61
C ARG A 363 8.68 14.29 -3.56
N ILE A 364 9.47 15.32 -3.89
CA ILE A 364 10.37 16.00 -2.96
C ILE A 364 10.06 17.49 -2.95
N GLU A 365 10.20 18.11 -1.78
CA GLU A 365 10.20 19.56 -1.62
C GLU A 365 11.46 19.96 -0.86
N PRO A 366 12.24 20.94 -1.36
CA PRO A 366 13.35 21.53 -0.62
C PRO A 366 12.89 22.18 0.67
N ASP A 367 13.78 22.26 1.67
CA ASP A 367 13.53 23.03 2.89
C ASP A 367 13.33 24.51 2.56
N TYR A 368 12.48 25.17 3.36
CA TYR A 368 12.16 26.57 3.16
C TYR A 368 13.39 27.46 3.42
N GLY A 369 13.76 28.26 2.42
CA GLY A 369 14.92 29.14 2.51
C GLY A 369 16.23 28.58 1.94
N GLU A 370 16.24 27.34 1.48
CA GLU A 370 17.38 26.77 0.75
C GLU A 370 17.42 27.27 -0.69
N ASP A 371 18.56 27.82 -1.10
CA ASP A 371 18.81 28.33 -2.47
C ASP A 371 19.33 27.20 -3.38
N ILE A 372 18.57 26.08 -3.41
CA ILE A 372 18.89 24.91 -4.23
C ILE A 372 17.63 24.39 -4.96
N SER A 373 17.77 24.10 -6.23
CA SER A 373 16.67 23.59 -7.03
C SER A 373 16.40 22.11 -6.74
N LYS A 374 15.13 21.67 -6.97
CA LYS A 374 14.78 20.24 -6.89
C LYS A 374 15.66 19.37 -7.77
N ASP A 375 15.99 19.85 -8.96
CA ASP A 375 16.79 19.12 -9.93
C ASP A 375 18.22 18.92 -9.43
N GLU A 376 18.86 19.93 -8.84
CA GLU A 376 20.18 19.81 -8.24
C GLU A 376 20.20 18.84 -7.06
N ILE A 377 19.14 18.83 -6.23
CA ILE A 377 19.01 17.86 -5.15
C ILE A 377 18.96 16.44 -5.73
N ILE A 378 18.13 16.22 -6.76
CA ILE A 378 17.94 14.91 -7.38
C ILE A 378 19.23 14.45 -8.07
N GLU A 379 19.95 15.33 -8.75
CA GLU A 379 21.24 15.04 -9.37
C GLU A 379 22.27 14.56 -8.33
N LYS A 380 22.39 15.27 -7.21
CA LYS A 380 23.30 14.88 -6.13
C LYS A 380 22.92 13.54 -5.49
N LEU A 381 21.62 13.28 -5.29
CA LEU A 381 21.14 11.98 -4.81
C LEU A 381 21.45 10.85 -5.80
N ALA A 382 21.28 11.11 -7.10
CA ALA A 382 21.59 10.15 -8.16
C ALA A 382 23.09 9.85 -8.21
N GLU A 383 23.93 10.90 -8.20
CA GLU A 383 25.40 10.78 -8.19
C GLU A 383 25.89 9.96 -7.00
N GLU A 384 25.42 10.25 -5.80
CA GLU A 384 25.80 9.52 -4.60
C GLU A 384 25.36 8.05 -4.65
N ALA A 385 24.15 7.78 -5.18
CA ALA A 385 23.65 6.42 -5.34
C ALA A 385 24.46 5.62 -6.37
N ILE A 386 24.89 6.26 -7.46
CA ILE A 386 25.76 5.66 -8.48
C ILE A 386 27.15 5.42 -7.88
N ASN A 387 27.76 6.43 -7.23
CA ASN A 387 29.07 6.33 -6.59
C ASN A 387 29.12 5.15 -5.62
N ARG A 388 28.13 5.02 -4.76
CA ARG A 388 28.06 3.92 -3.80
C ARG A 388 27.95 2.56 -4.47
N THR A 389 27.13 2.48 -5.54
CA THR A 389 26.95 1.22 -6.26
C THR A 389 28.21 0.84 -7.05
N CYS A 390 28.85 1.82 -7.69
CA CYS A 390 30.12 1.63 -8.39
C CYS A 390 31.24 1.19 -7.44
N SER A 391 31.33 1.80 -6.25
CA SER A 391 32.32 1.39 -5.24
C SER A 391 32.11 -0.06 -4.78
N GLU A 392 30.86 -0.51 -4.61
CA GLU A 392 30.56 -1.91 -4.28
C GLU A 392 30.99 -2.87 -5.41
N ILE A 393 30.74 -2.50 -6.66
CA ILE A 393 31.13 -3.31 -7.82
C ILE A 393 32.66 -3.33 -7.93
N TYR A 394 33.31 -2.18 -7.86
CA TYR A 394 34.75 -2.08 -7.92
C TYR A 394 35.43 -2.96 -6.83
N SER A 395 34.96 -2.86 -5.59
CA SER A 395 35.47 -3.67 -4.47
C SER A 395 35.21 -5.18 -4.63
N SER A 396 34.33 -5.59 -5.53
CA SER A 396 34.10 -7.01 -5.83
C SER A 396 35.04 -7.58 -6.90
N ILE A 397 35.80 -6.73 -7.58
CA ILE A 397 36.84 -7.15 -8.55
C ILE A 397 38.09 -7.59 -7.76
N PRO A 398 38.57 -8.82 -7.90
CA PRO A 398 39.78 -9.27 -7.22
C PRO A 398 40.98 -8.47 -7.68
N ASP A 399 41.82 -8.03 -6.72
CA ASP A 399 43.03 -7.23 -7.00
C ASP A 399 43.99 -7.90 -8.02
N GLU A 400 44.13 -9.23 -7.96
CA GLU A 400 44.98 -10.02 -8.87
C GLU A 400 44.47 -10.02 -10.34
N ASN A 401 43.20 -9.75 -10.56
CA ASN A 401 42.59 -9.69 -11.90
C ASN A 401 42.50 -8.26 -12.42
N PHE A 402 42.52 -7.26 -11.54
CA PHE A 402 42.29 -5.86 -11.90
C PHE A 402 43.28 -5.35 -12.95
N GLY A 403 44.60 -5.58 -12.76
CA GLY A 403 45.62 -5.16 -13.74
C GLY A 403 45.42 -5.78 -15.13
N LYS A 404 44.94 -7.02 -15.21
CA LYS A 404 44.66 -7.70 -16.48
C LYS A 404 43.44 -7.14 -17.16
N ILE A 405 42.36 -6.89 -16.38
CA ILE A 405 41.14 -6.26 -16.89
C ILE A 405 41.45 -4.87 -17.48
N VAL A 406 42.27 -4.08 -16.81
CA VAL A 406 42.68 -2.75 -17.29
C VAL A 406 43.48 -2.86 -18.58
N SER A 407 44.41 -3.86 -18.69
CA SER A 407 45.16 -4.11 -19.94
C SER A 407 44.23 -4.51 -21.09
N GLU A 408 43.26 -5.37 -20.84
CA GLU A 408 42.27 -5.78 -21.83
C GLU A 408 41.36 -4.62 -22.26
N ILE A 409 40.96 -3.74 -21.33
CA ILE A 409 40.19 -2.52 -21.65
C ILE A 409 41.01 -1.60 -22.58
N ARG A 410 42.30 -1.45 -22.34
CA ARG A 410 43.17 -0.66 -23.19
C ARG A 410 43.33 -1.23 -24.61
N GLU A 411 43.32 -2.56 -24.74
CA GLU A 411 43.41 -3.24 -26.05
C GLU A 411 42.07 -3.19 -26.82
N LEU A 412 40.98 -2.89 -26.12
CA LEU A 412 39.63 -2.95 -26.73
C LEU A 412 39.38 -1.79 -27.70
N ASP A 413 39.85 -0.58 -27.35
CA ASP A 413 39.78 0.60 -28.22
C ASP A 413 40.75 1.70 -27.74
N ASP A 414 41.58 2.20 -28.66
CA ASP A 414 42.55 3.24 -28.40
C ASP A 414 41.93 4.65 -28.42
N ASP A 415 40.80 4.86 -29.14
CA ASP A 415 40.14 6.18 -29.30
C ASP A 415 38.97 6.41 -28.33
N GLY A 416 38.54 5.40 -27.62
CA GLY A 416 37.43 5.45 -26.67
C GLY A 416 36.42 4.34 -26.89
N ILE A 417 35.79 3.91 -25.80
CA ILE A 417 34.82 2.82 -25.78
C ILE A 417 33.42 3.41 -25.74
N ASP A 418 32.63 3.21 -26.81
CA ASP A 418 31.21 3.50 -26.84
C ASP A 418 30.42 2.25 -26.45
N VAL A 419 29.80 2.28 -25.28
CA VAL A 419 29.05 1.13 -24.75
C VAL A 419 27.79 0.78 -25.57
N GLU A 420 27.34 1.64 -26.48
CA GLU A 420 26.24 1.33 -27.39
C GLU A 420 26.72 0.49 -28.60
N GLU A 421 28.01 0.47 -28.91
CA GLU A 421 28.58 -0.41 -29.92
C GLU A 421 28.63 -1.88 -29.49
N ASP A 422 28.76 -2.79 -30.45
CA ASP A 422 28.82 -4.22 -30.19
C ASP A 422 30.29 -4.71 -30.26
N TYR A 423 30.85 -4.97 -29.09
CA TYR A 423 32.19 -5.54 -28.92
C TYR A 423 32.14 -7.05 -28.76
N ASP A 424 33.09 -7.77 -29.40
CA ASP A 424 33.30 -9.20 -29.15
C ASP A 424 34.07 -9.41 -27.83
N LEU A 425 33.39 -9.12 -26.69
CA LEU A 425 33.95 -9.18 -25.34
C LEU A 425 34.49 -10.57 -24.97
N LYS A 426 34.14 -11.65 -25.71
CA LYS A 426 34.68 -13.00 -25.52
C LYS A 426 36.16 -13.12 -25.87
N LYS A 427 36.69 -12.19 -26.65
CA LYS A 427 38.14 -12.12 -26.95
C LYS A 427 38.97 -11.66 -25.78
N PHE A 428 38.35 -11.06 -24.75
CA PHE A 428 38.96 -10.49 -23.54
C PHE A 428 38.60 -11.36 -22.34
N PRO A 429 39.40 -12.38 -22.00
CA PRO A 429 38.98 -13.43 -21.08
C PRO A 429 38.74 -12.96 -19.64
N GLU A 430 39.49 -11.98 -19.14
CA GLU A 430 39.30 -11.48 -17.76
C GLU A 430 38.12 -10.52 -17.67
N ILE A 431 37.87 -9.69 -18.68
CA ILE A 431 36.65 -8.90 -18.81
C ILE A 431 35.46 -9.85 -18.88
N TRP A 432 35.49 -10.80 -19.81
CA TRP A 432 34.38 -11.74 -20.02
C TRP A 432 34.04 -12.53 -18.76
N LYS A 433 35.03 -13.04 -18.05
CA LYS A 433 34.88 -13.76 -16.79
C LYS A 433 34.18 -12.90 -15.72
N SER A 434 34.60 -11.64 -15.58
CA SER A 434 34.00 -10.70 -14.66
C SER A 434 32.54 -10.37 -15.00
N LEU A 435 32.27 -10.16 -16.29
CA LEU A 435 30.91 -9.87 -16.77
C LEU A 435 29.94 -11.04 -16.57
N VAL A 436 30.39 -12.28 -16.83
CA VAL A 436 29.57 -13.48 -16.60
C VAL A 436 29.27 -13.70 -15.11
N LEU A 437 30.17 -13.29 -14.21
CA LEU A 437 29.89 -13.34 -12.77
C LEU A 437 28.87 -12.27 -12.34
N MET A 438 28.85 -11.12 -12.99
CA MET A 438 27.92 -10.01 -12.69
C MET A 438 26.54 -10.22 -13.33
N ALA A 439 26.51 -10.57 -14.61
CA ALA A 439 25.29 -10.72 -15.39
C ALA A 439 24.55 -12.01 -15.05
N LYS A 440 23.25 -11.95 -14.87
CA LYS A 440 22.39 -13.13 -14.64
C LYS A 440 21.89 -13.75 -15.95
N SER A 441 21.96 -13.00 -17.04
CA SER A 441 21.55 -13.45 -18.37
C SER A 441 22.45 -12.84 -19.45
N PRO A 442 22.53 -13.45 -20.66
CA PRO A 442 23.30 -12.88 -21.79
C PRO A 442 22.89 -11.45 -22.15
N GLU A 443 21.61 -11.10 -21.95
CA GLU A 443 21.07 -9.79 -22.25
C GLU A 443 21.62 -8.70 -21.31
N GLU A 444 22.05 -9.07 -20.10
CA GLU A 444 22.63 -8.14 -19.11
C GLU A 444 24.11 -7.83 -19.34
N VAL A 445 24.81 -8.58 -20.21
CA VAL A 445 26.27 -8.46 -20.39
C VAL A 445 26.69 -7.05 -20.80
N LYS A 446 25.99 -6.43 -21.74
CA LYS A 446 26.29 -5.06 -22.20
C LYS A 446 26.11 -4.03 -21.07
N SER A 447 25.06 -4.15 -20.29
CA SER A 447 24.85 -3.33 -19.11
C SER A 447 25.88 -3.58 -18.00
N ALA A 448 26.31 -4.84 -17.81
CA ALA A 448 27.37 -5.20 -16.88
C ALA A 448 28.72 -4.59 -17.30
N PHE A 449 29.00 -4.55 -18.60
CA PHE A 449 30.19 -3.91 -19.14
C PHE A 449 30.20 -2.41 -18.87
N GLU A 450 29.11 -1.70 -19.18
CA GLU A 450 28.99 -0.27 -18.90
C GLU A 450 29.18 0.05 -17.42
N ILE A 451 28.50 -0.66 -16.51
CA ILE A 451 28.63 -0.37 -15.07
C ILE A 451 30.02 -0.73 -14.54
N MET A 452 30.71 -1.70 -15.11
CA MET A 452 32.10 -2.01 -14.78
C MET A 452 33.03 -0.86 -15.19
N LEU A 453 32.91 -0.33 -16.41
CA LEU A 453 33.67 0.84 -16.89
C LEU A 453 33.39 2.07 -16.00
N GLU A 454 32.12 2.36 -15.70
CA GLU A 454 31.74 3.45 -14.82
C GLU A 454 32.34 3.27 -13.41
N SER A 455 32.38 2.04 -12.90
CA SER A 455 32.95 1.75 -11.56
C SER A 455 34.47 2.00 -11.55
N ILE A 456 35.18 1.58 -12.57
CA ILE A 456 36.62 1.84 -12.71
C ILE A 456 36.89 3.34 -12.88
N SER A 457 36.08 4.03 -13.72
CA SER A 457 36.19 5.47 -13.94
C SER A 457 36.00 6.30 -12.65
N ARG A 458 35.06 5.90 -11.80
CA ARG A 458 34.76 6.62 -10.54
C ARG A 458 35.72 6.29 -9.40
N CYS A 459 36.27 5.10 -9.38
CA CYS A 459 37.16 4.63 -8.30
C CYS A 459 38.65 4.78 -8.63
N THR A 460 39.00 5.07 -9.87
CA THR A 460 40.39 5.23 -10.33
C THR A 460 40.53 6.39 -11.30
N ASN A 461 41.78 6.74 -11.63
CA ASN A 461 42.09 7.73 -12.68
C ASN A 461 42.45 7.07 -14.03
N LEU A 462 42.28 5.75 -14.17
CA LEU A 462 42.71 4.99 -15.33
C LEU A 462 41.74 5.13 -16.52
N ILE A 463 40.47 5.33 -16.24
CA ILE A 463 39.44 5.53 -17.26
C ILE A 463 38.69 6.82 -16.93
N LYS A 464 38.37 7.61 -17.93
CA LYS A 464 37.60 8.85 -17.80
C LYS A 464 36.34 8.74 -18.64
N LYS A 465 35.22 9.08 -18.06
CA LYS A 465 33.95 9.24 -18.80
C LYS A 465 33.99 10.54 -19.60
N ALA A 466 33.95 10.45 -20.92
CA ALA A 466 33.97 11.59 -21.82
C ALA A 466 32.54 12.15 -22.03
N SER A 467 31.54 11.27 -22.17
CA SER A 467 30.13 11.59 -22.29
C SER A 467 29.28 10.38 -21.82
N PRO A 468 27.96 10.48 -21.70
CA PRO A 468 27.14 9.33 -21.38
C PRO A 468 27.44 8.16 -22.34
N GLY A 469 27.87 7.03 -21.77
CA GLY A 469 28.20 5.81 -22.53
C GLY A 469 29.58 5.80 -23.19
N ILE A 470 30.34 6.89 -23.15
CA ILE A 470 31.67 6.96 -23.78
C ILE A 470 32.76 7.07 -22.73
N TYR A 471 33.70 6.12 -22.74
CA TYR A 471 34.80 6.00 -21.79
C TYR A 471 36.14 6.00 -22.52
N ILE A 472 37.08 6.80 -22.03
CA ILE A 472 38.43 6.94 -22.62
C ILE A 472 39.46 6.50 -21.58
N TYR A 473 40.39 5.68 -22.02
CA TYR A 473 41.55 5.31 -21.22
C TYR A 473 42.48 6.53 -21.07
N THR A 474 42.82 6.87 -19.84
CA THR A 474 43.77 7.98 -19.55
C THR A 474 45.17 7.42 -19.38
N ASN A 475 46.06 7.68 -20.37
CA ASN A 475 47.47 7.45 -20.22
C ASN A 475 48.02 8.46 -19.19
N TYR A 476 48.13 8.07 -17.92
CA TYR A 476 49.10 8.70 -17.03
C TYR A 476 50.38 7.89 -17.14
N GLU A 477 51.39 8.45 -17.85
CA GLU A 477 52.79 8.06 -17.67
C GLU A 477 53.25 8.44 -16.26
#